data_dd97d6c82cd06e4cb7a98e77947f965a
#
_entry.id   dd97d6c82cd06e4cb7a98e77947f965a
#
_cell.length_a   1.000
_cell.length_b   1.000
_cell.length_c   1.000
_cell.angle_alpha   90.00
_cell.angle_beta   90.00
_cell.angle_gamma   90.00
#
_symmetry.space_group_name_H-M   'P 1'
#
loop_
_entity.id
_entity.type
_entity.pdbx_description
1 polymer ?
#
loop_
_entity_poly.entity_id
_entity_poly.type
_entity_poly.pdbx_seq_one_letter_code
_entity_poly.pdbx_strand_id
1 'polypeptide(L)'
;MRTPRNQRSAEAVEAFTRIMGRKHVLTSARATAPFTTGDRFGAGEVLAVLRPGSLVDMWRALQVCVDHDLIVITQAANTGLTGGSGPGDQDYDRDIVILSTLRIDGIHLINDAREAISLAGATLFSLEEKLAAHGREPHSVIGSSSIGATVVGGIANNSGGSQMRKGPAYTEQAIFARVDEDGRIHLVNHLGIDLGTDPTHILDRLERGDWDAADVTPPPPDSTGTDYADHVRQLVDTPARFNADPTFLHEASGSAGKIMVFAVRTRTFPLEKDKATFYIGTDRPSDLEALRREFLAADGPLPISGEYMSAHAFDLATEYGKDTYVSLKHAGSRTLVRMFALKGWANGVFAKLPGFGPSTADAISQKLFSLVPENIPSRLTDYRDRFDHHLLLVVSGSERAATAQLLREFFAGPEHEGDFFECDADEAQSATLIRFGVASAASRYYVMHRAEASAMVTFDVALRRDDEDWLERLPEEIADQLRESAYYGHFFCHVLHQDHVAKKGVDPVALKKRMTQLLVDRGAAVPAEHNYGRIYPAPEQLVAHYRELDPLNMFNAGVGETSAKKGWG
;
A
#
# COMPACT_ATOMS: atom_id res chain seq x y z
N MET A 1 -30.60 2.71 -34.22
CA MET A 1 -29.49 1.76 -34.51
C MET A 1 -28.33 2.13 -33.61
N ARG A 2 -27.81 1.19 -32.81
CA ARG A 2 -26.60 1.46 -31.99
C ARG A 2 -25.39 1.52 -32.91
N THR A 3 -24.54 2.57 -32.79
CA THR A 3 -23.25 2.71 -33.50
C THR A 3 -22.37 1.48 -33.26
N PRO A 4 -21.69 0.90 -34.26
CA PRO A 4 -20.76 -0.19 -34.07
C PRO A 4 -19.69 0.13 -33.01
N ARG A 5 -19.27 -0.87 -32.19
CA ARG A 5 -18.29 -0.70 -31.11
C ARG A 5 -17.03 0.02 -31.58
N ASN A 6 -16.42 -0.42 -32.68
CA ASN A 6 -15.19 0.17 -33.22
C ASN A 6 -15.33 1.65 -33.59
N GLN A 7 -16.51 2.09 -34.08
CA GLN A 7 -16.75 3.48 -34.42
C GLN A 7 -16.88 4.33 -33.15
N ARG A 8 -17.61 3.84 -32.13
CA ARG A 8 -17.74 4.54 -30.84
C ARG A 8 -16.39 4.72 -30.15
N SER A 9 -15.54 3.69 -30.19
CA SER A 9 -14.20 3.72 -29.62
C SER A 9 -13.30 4.76 -30.32
N ALA A 10 -13.38 4.89 -31.64
CA ALA A 10 -12.65 5.88 -32.41
C ALA A 10 -13.11 7.32 -32.10
N GLU A 11 -14.43 7.54 -32.02
CA GLU A 11 -15.03 8.83 -31.65
C GLU A 11 -14.64 9.25 -30.22
N ALA A 12 -14.60 8.32 -29.26
CA ALA A 12 -14.14 8.57 -27.91
C ALA A 12 -12.66 9.00 -27.86
N VAL A 13 -11.78 8.30 -28.58
CA VAL A 13 -10.34 8.65 -28.65
C VAL A 13 -10.14 10.03 -29.25
N GLU A 14 -10.94 10.40 -30.26
CA GLU A 14 -10.90 11.75 -30.84
C GLU A 14 -11.38 12.81 -29.83
N ALA A 15 -12.45 12.54 -29.09
CA ALA A 15 -12.95 13.42 -28.03
C ALA A 15 -11.91 13.63 -26.91
N PHE A 16 -11.26 12.57 -26.43
CA PHE A 16 -10.16 12.67 -25.47
C PHE A 16 -8.99 13.50 -26.02
N THR A 17 -8.68 13.32 -27.30
CA THR A 17 -7.60 14.08 -27.95
C THR A 17 -7.91 15.58 -28.01
N ARG A 18 -9.18 15.98 -28.21
CA ARG A 18 -9.61 17.38 -28.13
C ARG A 18 -9.48 17.96 -26.71
N ILE A 19 -9.76 17.18 -25.68
CA ILE A 19 -9.70 17.63 -24.28
C ILE A 19 -8.26 17.87 -23.84
N MET A 20 -7.37 16.90 -23.99
CA MET A 20 -6.05 16.90 -23.35
C MET A 20 -4.86 16.91 -24.32
N GLY A 21 -5.11 16.87 -25.63
CA GLY A 21 -4.08 16.83 -26.66
C GLY A 21 -3.50 15.43 -26.90
N ARG A 22 -3.11 15.18 -28.16
CA ARG A 22 -2.67 13.85 -28.67
C ARG A 22 -1.54 13.19 -27.85
N LYS A 23 -0.60 13.99 -27.32
CA LYS A 23 0.53 13.45 -26.52
C LYS A 23 0.11 12.86 -25.18
N HIS A 24 -1.11 13.12 -24.73
CA HIS A 24 -1.66 12.67 -23.46
C HIS A 24 -2.74 11.60 -23.61
N VAL A 25 -3.03 11.14 -24.84
CA VAL A 25 -3.92 10.04 -25.17
C VAL A 25 -3.08 8.93 -25.80
N LEU A 26 -2.74 7.90 -25.03
CA LEU A 26 -1.86 6.81 -25.46
C LEU A 26 -2.72 5.64 -25.92
N THR A 27 -2.57 5.21 -27.19
CA THR A 27 -3.40 4.15 -27.79
C THR A 27 -2.59 2.99 -28.35
N SER A 28 -1.26 3.12 -28.47
CA SER A 28 -0.43 2.02 -28.95
C SER A 28 -0.06 1.06 -27.81
N ALA A 29 -0.04 -0.25 -28.07
CA ALA A 29 0.32 -1.27 -27.10
C ALA A 29 1.65 -0.96 -26.36
N ARG A 30 2.65 -0.46 -27.08
CA ARG A 30 3.93 -0.06 -26.48
C ARG A 30 3.78 1.10 -25.48
N ALA A 31 2.93 2.06 -25.77
CA ALA A 31 2.75 3.26 -24.91
C ALA A 31 1.86 2.96 -23.71
N THR A 32 0.90 2.03 -23.83
CA THR A 32 -0.03 1.65 -22.77
C THR A 32 0.56 0.58 -21.83
N ALA A 33 1.52 -0.23 -22.27
CA ALA A 33 2.11 -1.32 -21.50
C ALA A 33 2.56 -0.94 -20.06
N PRO A 34 3.21 0.21 -19.81
CA PRO A 34 3.59 0.58 -18.44
C PRO A 34 2.40 0.81 -17.49
N PHE A 35 1.20 1.02 -18.03
CA PHE A 35 -0.02 1.27 -17.27
C PHE A 35 -0.89 0.03 -17.12
N THR A 36 -0.79 -0.91 -18.06
CA THR A 36 -1.56 -2.17 -18.03
C THR A 36 -0.84 -3.29 -17.29
N THR A 37 0.46 -3.12 -17.03
CA THR A 37 1.29 -4.08 -16.30
C THR A 37 1.61 -3.51 -14.93
N GLY A 38 1.13 -4.13 -13.85
CA GLY A 38 1.52 -3.81 -12.48
C GLY A 38 2.86 -4.45 -12.10
N ASP A 39 3.28 -4.27 -10.87
CA ASP A 39 4.52 -4.85 -10.35
C ASP A 39 4.51 -6.40 -10.41
N ARG A 40 3.40 -7.01 -10.04
CA ARG A 40 3.24 -8.47 -9.99
C ARG A 40 2.11 -9.01 -10.88
N PHE A 41 1.10 -8.20 -11.18
CA PHE A 41 -0.12 -8.60 -11.87
C PHE A 41 -0.56 -7.53 -12.85
N GLY A 42 -1.23 -7.96 -13.92
CA GLY A 42 -1.83 -7.12 -14.94
C GLY A 42 -1.40 -7.60 -16.34
N ALA A 43 -2.36 -7.77 -17.22
CA ALA A 43 -2.13 -8.20 -18.59
C ALA A 43 -3.29 -7.86 -19.55
N GLY A 44 -4.24 -7.01 -19.13
CA GLY A 44 -5.39 -6.67 -19.96
C GLY A 44 -5.09 -5.62 -21.03
N GLU A 45 -5.91 -5.61 -22.06
CA GLU A 45 -5.87 -4.58 -23.11
C GLU A 45 -6.74 -3.38 -22.72
N VAL A 46 -6.35 -2.20 -23.19
CA VAL A 46 -7.09 -0.96 -23.00
C VAL A 46 -7.26 -0.21 -24.33
N LEU A 47 -8.39 0.48 -24.48
CA LEU A 47 -8.63 1.39 -25.60
C LEU A 47 -7.62 2.53 -25.60
N ALA A 48 -7.40 3.14 -24.44
CA ALA A 48 -6.48 4.24 -24.27
C ALA A 48 -6.03 4.40 -22.81
N VAL A 49 -4.86 5.02 -22.64
CA VAL A 49 -4.44 5.62 -21.38
C VAL A 49 -4.52 7.14 -21.52
N LEU A 50 -5.31 7.75 -20.66
CA LEU A 50 -5.54 9.19 -20.59
C LEU A 50 -4.66 9.80 -19.49
N ARG A 51 -4.03 10.93 -19.80
CA ARG A 51 -3.14 11.63 -18.87
C ARG A 51 -3.60 13.10 -18.73
N PRO A 52 -4.76 13.34 -18.08
CA PRO A 52 -5.30 14.69 -17.90
C PRO A 52 -4.28 15.60 -17.21
N GLY A 53 -4.36 16.89 -17.51
CA GLY A 53 -3.49 17.92 -16.95
C GLY A 53 -4.14 18.73 -15.84
N SER A 54 -5.45 18.56 -15.66
CA SER A 54 -6.25 19.27 -14.67
C SER A 54 -7.43 18.43 -14.18
N LEU A 55 -8.02 18.82 -13.05
CA LEU A 55 -9.26 18.22 -12.54
C LEU A 55 -10.42 18.39 -13.52
N VAL A 56 -10.47 19.53 -14.24
CA VAL A 56 -11.46 19.80 -15.28
C VAL A 56 -11.29 18.83 -16.46
N ASP A 57 -10.06 18.52 -16.86
CA ASP A 57 -9.81 17.52 -17.90
C ASP A 57 -10.25 16.12 -17.46
N MET A 58 -10.05 15.75 -16.17
CA MET A 58 -10.58 14.50 -15.62
C MET A 58 -12.09 14.43 -15.72
N TRP A 59 -12.78 15.50 -15.32
CA TRP A 59 -14.24 15.59 -15.38
C TRP A 59 -14.77 15.42 -16.80
N ARG A 60 -14.20 16.17 -17.75
CA ARG A 60 -14.57 16.08 -19.16
C ARG A 60 -14.29 14.71 -19.78
N ALA A 61 -13.16 14.10 -19.39
CA ALA A 61 -12.85 12.74 -19.82
C ALA A 61 -13.88 11.72 -19.30
N LEU A 62 -14.33 11.86 -18.03
CA LEU A 62 -15.40 11.02 -17.49
C LEU A 62 -16.70 11.16 -18.26
N GLN A 63 -17.09 12.40 -18.63
CA GLN A 63 -18.28 12.63 -19.46
C GLN A 63 -18.21 11.85 -20.78
N VAL A 64 -17.07 11.91 -21.48
CA VAL A 64 -16.86 11.11 -22.70
C VAL A 64 -16.95 9.60 -22.41
N CYS A 65 -16.40 9.14 -21.29
CA CYS A 65 -16.47 7.71 -20.92
C CYS A 65 -17.92 7.25 -20.70
N VAL A 66 -18.75 8.07 -20.06
CA VAL A 66 -20.18 7.78 -19.86
C VAL A 66 -20.94 7.78 -21.19
N ASP A 67 -20.74 8.80 -22.02
CA ASP A 67 -21.41 8.93 -23.34
C ASP A 67 -21.09 7.75 -24.27
N HIS A 68 -19.89 7.19 -24.14
CA HIS A 68 -19.42 6.08 -24.97
C HIS A 68 -19.51 4.69 -24.28
N ASP A 69 -20.06 4.62 -23.08
CA ASP A 69 -20.23 3.38 -22.30
C ASP A 69 -18.91 2.62 -22.09
N LEU A 70 -17.88 3.31 -21.59
CA LEU A 70 -16.56 2.77 -21.35
C LEU A 70 -16.35 2.42 -19.87
N ILE A 71 -15.51 1.42 -19.60
CA ILE A 71 -15.01 1.14 -18.25
C ILE A 71 -13.86 2.12 -17.95
N VAL A 72 -13.88 2.72 -16.76
CA VAL A 72 -12.84 3.65 -16.30
C VAL A 72 -12.04 3.01 -15.17
N ILE A 73 -10.73 2.92 -15.33
CA ILE A 73 -9.80 2.57 -14.24
C ILE A 73 -9.00 3.83 -13.90
N THR A 74 -9.28 4.41 -12.74
CA THR A 74 -8.48 5.53 -12.22
C THR A 74 -7.18 4.97 -11.65
N GLN A 75 -6.05 5.40 -12.20
CA GLN A 75 -4.73 4.90 -11.82
C GLN A 75 -3.81 6.04 -11.39
N ALA A 76 -3.17 5.89 -10.25
CA ALA A 76 -2.08 6.75 -9.81
C ALA A 76 -0.72 6.12 -10.14
N ALA A 77 0.13 5.87 -9.14
CA ALA A 77 1.49 5.35 -9.34
C ALA A 77 1.59 3.85 -9.66
N ASN A 78 0.48 3.12 -9.66
CA ASN A 78 0.41 1.68 -9.95
C ASN A 78 1.35 0.83 -9.05
N THR A 79 1.50 1.23 -7.79
CA THR A 79 2.37 0.55 -6.80
C THR A 79 1.68 -0.60 -6.07
N GLY A 80 0.39 -0.84 -6.34
CA GLY A 80 -0.38 -1.90 -5.68
C GLY A 80 0.09 -3.30 -6.11
N LEU A 81 0.21 -4.21 -5.14
CA LEU A 81 0.76 -5.56 -5.34
C LEU A 81 -0.27 -6.58 -5.84
N THR A 82 -1.54 -6.21 -5.94
CA THR A 82 -2.66 -7.11 -6.24
C THR A 82 -3.31 -6.85 -7.61
N GLY A 83 -2.73 -5.96 -8.42
CA GLY A 83 -3.24 -5.61 -9.75
C GLY A 83 -4.52 -4.76 -9.76
N GLY A 84 -4.91 -4.16 -8.63
CA GLY A 84 -6.19 -3.45 -8.48
C GLY A 84 -6.30 -2.14 -9.27
N SER A 85 -5.20 -1.58 -9.76
CA SER A 85 -5.18 -0.34 -10.55
C SER A 85 -4.96 -0.56 -12.05
N GLY A 86 -5.05 -1.80 -12.52
CA GLY A 86 -4.95 -2.16 -13.93
C GLY A 86 -6.05 -3.12 -14.38
N PRO A 87 -6.20 -3.36 -15.68
CA PRO A 87 -7.11 -4.37 -16.19
C PRO A 87 -6.62 -5.77 -15.82
N GLY A 88 -7.55 -6.69 -15.54
CA GLY A 88 -7.28 -8.12 -15.38
C GLY A 88 -7.51 -8.89 -16.68
N ASP A 89 -7.27 -10.19 -16.62
CA ASP A 89 -7.65 -11.16 -17.68
C ASP A 89 -9.09 -11.64 -17.44
N GLN A 90 -10.04 -10.72 -17.60
CA GLN A 90 -11.46 -10.96 -17.35
C GLN A 90 -12.26 -10.68 -18.61
N ASP A 91 -13.43 -11.31 -18.74
CA ASP A 91 -14.32 -11.13 -19.89
C ASP A 91 -15.12 -9.81 -19.76
N TYR A 92 -14.49 -8.70 -20.17
CA TYR A 92 -15.12 -7.39 -20.17
C TYR A 92 -16.10 -7.22 -21.34
N ASP A 93 -17.27 -6.66 -21.08
CA ASP A 93 -18.29 -6.37 -22.10
C ASP A 93 -18.13 -5.00 -22.77
N ARG A 94 -17.26 -4.16 -22.25
CA ARG A 94 -16.99 -2.77 -22.70
C ARG A 94 -15.49 -2.55 -22.87
N ASP A 95 -15.14 -1.50 -23.62
CA ASP A 95 -13.76 -1.08 -23.74
C ASP A 95 -13.29 -0.38 -22.46
N ILE A 96 -12.02 -0.56 -22.12
CA ILE A 96 -11.42 -0.03 -20.90
C ILE A 96 -10.57 1.19 -21.22
N VAL A 97 -10.67 2.22 -20.40
CA VAL A 97 -9.79 3.37 -20.39
C VAL A 97 -9.10 3.47 -19.03
N ILE A 98 -7.78 3.61 -19.02
CA ILE A 98 -7.04 3.98 -17.81
C ILE A 98 -6.92 5.50 -17.78
N LEU A 99 -7.31 6.12 -16.66
CA LEU A 99 -7.15 7.53 -16.39
C LEU A 99 -6.04 7.73 -15.36
N SER A 100 -4.86 8.17 -15.82
CA SER A 100 -3.70 8.40 -14.97
C SER A 100 -3.75 9.78 -14.31
N THR A 101 -3.74 9.82 -12.98
CA THR A 101 -3.87 11.04 -12.17
C THR A 101 -2.56 11.76 -11.87
N LEU A 102 -1.40 11.14 -12.17
CA LEU A 102 -0.08 11.60 -11.72
C LEU A 102 0.33 13.02 -12.12
N ARG A 103 -0.37 13.64 -13.05
CA ARG A 103 -0.11 15.03 -13.45
C ARG A 103 -0.89 16.07 -12.61
N ILE A 104 -1.72 15.61 -11.70
CA ILE A 104 -2.60 16.42 -10.87
C ILE A 104 -2.18 16.20 -9.40
N ASP A 105 -1.04 16.73 -9.04
CA ASP A 105 -0.30 16.44 -7.81
C ASP A 105 -0.33 17.57 -6.77
N GLY A 106 -1.22 18.54 -6.94
CA GLY A 106 -1.38 19.68 -6.03
C GLY A 106 -1.72 19.26 -4.59
N ILE A 107 -1.15 19.98 -3.63
CA ILE A 107 -1.43 19.83 -2.20
C ILE A 107 -1.66 21.21 -1.60
N HIS A 108 -2.79 21.41 -0.91
CA HIS A 108 -3.10 22.64 -0.20
C HIS A 108 -3.15 22.37 1.31
N LEU A 109 -2.37 23.11 2.08
CA LEU A 109 -2.41 23.05 3.54
C LEU A 109 -3.40 24.09 4.05
N ILE A 110 -4.25 23.68 4.99
CA ILE A 110 -5.27 24.53 5.61
C ILE A 110 -5.18 24.42 7.14
N ASN A 111 -5.80 25.34 7.86
CA ASN A 111 -5.87 25.35 9.32
C ASN A 111 -4.49 25.24 9.99
N ASP A 112 -3.53 26.10 9.60
CA ASP A 112 -2.14 26.06 10.07
C ASP A 112 -1.46 24.70 9.84
N ALA A 113 -1.67 24.13 8.66
CA ALA A 113 -1.20 22.83 8.24
C ALA A 113 -1.70 21.64 9.11
N ARG A 114 -2.75 21.83 9.92
CA ARG A 114 -3.39 20.75 10.68
C ARG A 114 -4.18 19.81 9.79
N GLU A 115 -4.48 20.26 8.57
CA GLU A 115 -5.17 19.49 7.55
C GLU A 115 -4.53 19.75 6.18
N ALA A 116 -4.63 18.75 5.31
CA ALA A 116 -4.13 18.82 3.95
C ALA A 116 -5.23 18.39 2.98
N ILE A 117 -5.38 19.14 1.88
CA ILE A 117 -6.16 18.76 0.73
C ILE A 117 -5.19 18.25 -0.32
N SER A 118 -5.29 16.96 -0.64
CA SER A 118 -4.43 16.30 -1.60
C SER A 118 -5.22 15.99 -2.87
N LEU A 119 -4.78 16.52 -4.02
CA LEU A 119 -5.37 16.22 -5.31
C LEU A 119 -5.06 14.77 -5.75
N ALA A 120 -5.76 14.27 -6.75
CA ALA A 120 -5.80 12.86 -7.14
C ALA A 120 -4.44 12.18 -7.38
N GLY A 121 -3.43 12.93 -7.82
CA GLY A 121 -2.07 12.43 -8.08
C GLY A 121 -1.04 12.83 -7.02
N ALA A 122 -1.44 13.52 -5.94
CA ALA A 122 -0.55 13.93 -4.87
C ALA A 122 0.09 12.73 -4.17
N THR A 123 1.42 12.67 -4.16
CA THR A 123 2.16 11.55 -3.53
C THR A 123 2.28 11.74 -2.03
N LEU A 124 2.33 10.63 -1.29
CA LEU A 124 2.63 10.65 0.15
C LEU A 124 3.97 11.32 0.44
N PHE A 125 4.99 11.02 -0.39
CA PHE A 125 6.30 11.65 -0.27
C PHE A 125 6.23 13.19 -0.36
N SER A 126 5.50 13.74 -1.35
CA SER A 126 5.33 15.19 -1.49
C SER A 126 4.56 15.80 -0.33
N LEU A 127 3.59 15.05 0.21
CA LEU A 127 2.84 15.48 1.41
C LEU A 127 3.74 15.50 2.64
N GLU A 128 4.55 14.47 2.87
CA GLU A 128 5.53 14.39 3.96
C GLU A 128 6.51 15.57 3.90
N GLU A 129 7.12 15.80 2.72
CA GLU A 129 8.08 16.89 2.52
C GLU A 129 7.44 18.26 2.80
N LYS A 130 6.20 18.47 2.34
CA LYS A 130 5.48 19.73 2.55
C LYS A 130 5.11 19.94 4.02
N LEU A 131 4.66 18.91 4.71
CA LEU A 131 4.28 18.96 6.13
C LEU A 131 5.48 19.12 7.06
N ALA A 132 6.61 18.50 6.75
CA ALA A 132 7.84 18.60 7.56
C ALA A 132 8.30 20.05 7.76
N ALA A 133 8.11 20.92 6.75
CA ALA A 133 8.39 22.35 6.84
C ALA A 133 7.54 23.07 7.90
N HIS A 134 6.39 22.50 8.26
CA HIS A 134 5.47 23.01 9.29
C HIS A 134 5.57 22.24 10.62
N GLY A 135 6.56 21.35 10.77
CA GLY A 135 6.70 20.49 11.95
C GLY A 135 5.55 19.48 12.09
N ARG A 136 5.02 19.01 10.97
CA ARG A 136 3.90 18.07 10.92
C ARG A 136 4.22 16.86 10.04
N GLU A 137 3.42 15.81 10.19
CA GLU A 137 3.53 14.57 9.41
C GLU A 137 2.13 14.09 8.97
N PRO A 138 2.01 13.27 7.89
CA PRO A 138 0.74 12.82 7.38
C PRO A 138 0.06 11.81 8.28
N HIS A 139 -1.22 11.54 7.99
CA HIS A 139 -2.03 10.53 8.69
C HIS A 139 -1.42 9.13 8.57
N SER A 140 -1.07 8.69 7.37
CA SER A 140 -0.47 7.38 7.16
C SER A 140 0.86 7.47 6.42
N VAL A 141 1.78 6.59 6.78
CA VAL A 141 3.04 6.37 6.10
C VAL A 141 3.09 4.89 5.72
N ILE A 142 2.91 4.58 4.45
CA ILE A 142 2.94 3.22 3.93
C ILE A 142 4.28 2.92 3.25
N GLY A 143 4.68 1.66 3.21
CA GLY A 143 5.98 1.25 2.65
C GLY A 143 6.20 1.67 1.20
N SER A 144 5.14 1.83 0.40
CA SER A 144 5.20 2.30 -0.98
C SER A 144 5.33 3.82 -1.14
N SER A 145 5.38 4.60 -0.05
CA SER A 145 5.59 6.07 -0.11
C SER A 145 6.86 6.41 -0.88
N SER A 146 7.94 5.69 -0.65
CA SER A 146 9.24 5.90 -1.31
C SER A 146 9.24 5.63 -2.82
N ILE A 147 8.26 4.88 -3.33
CA ILE A 147 8.13 4.54 -4.76
C ILE A 147 6.97 5.27 -5.46
N GLY A 148 6.39 6.27 -4.79
CA GLY A 148 5.43 7.19 -5.38
C GLY A 148 3.95 6.91 -5.11
N ALA A 149 3.61 6.11 -4.11
CA ALA A 149 2.23 5.92 -3.70
C ALA A 149 1.54 7.26 -3.40
N THR A 150 0.28 7.41 -3.83
CA THR A 150 -0.49 8.64 -3.66
C THR A 150 -1.39 8.57 -2.43
N VAL A 151 -1.73 9.75 -1.89
CA VAL A 151 -2.65 9.88 -0.75
C VAL A 151 -4.02 9.27 -1.09
N VAL A 152 -4.58 9.62 -2.24
CA VAL A 152 -5.87 9.08 -2.71
C VAL A 152 -5.81 7.58 -2.90
N GLY A 153 -4.72 7.05 -3.48
CA GLY A 153 -4.53 5.61 -3.64
C GLY A 153 -4.50 4.86 -2.31
N GLY A 154 -3.84 5.42 -1.29
CA GLY A 154 -3.84 4.87 0.06
C GLY A 154 -5.24 4.81 0.67
N ILE A 155 -6.01 5.90 0.57
CA ILE A 155 -7.37 6.01 1.09
C ILE A 155 -8.34 5.07 0.35
N ALA A 156 -8.27 5.03 -0.98
CA ALA A 156 -9.12 4.14 -1.78
C ALA A 156 -8.93 2.65 -1.46
N ASN A 157 -7.82 2.30 -0.83
CA ASN A 157 -7.50 0.93 -0.45
C ASN A 157 -7.42 0.71 1.07
N ASN A 158 -7.81 1.68 1.90
CA ASN A 158 -7.65 1.65 3.35
C ASN A 158 -6.25 1.14 3.75
N SER A 159 -5.21 1.63 3.03
CA SER A 159 -3.85 1.17 3.22
C SER A 159 -3.40 1.43 4.64
N GLY A 160 -2.84 0.41 5.27
CA GLY A 160 -2.24 0.54 6.58
C GLY A 160 -0.85 1.16 6.52
N GLY A 161 0.02 0.74 7.41
CA GLY A 161 1.41 1.18 7.48
C GLY A 161 1.99 0.85 8.83
N SER A 162 3.24 1.24 9.05
CA SER A 162 3.95 0.97 10.31
C SER A 162 3.42 1.74 11.52
N GLN A 163 2.59 2.77 11.31
CA GLN A 163 2.10 3.67 12.35
C GLN A 163 0.96 3.04 13.15
N MET A 164 1.21 2.78 14.43
CA MET A 164 0.20 2.18 15.31
C MET A 164 -0.87 3.16 15.78
N ARG A 165 -0.51 4.43 15.97
CA ARG A 165 -1.37 5.43 16.64
C ARG A 165 -2.40 6.06 15.71
N LYS A 166 -2.28 5.88 14.39
CA LYS A 166 -3.02 6.64 13.38
C LYS A 166 -4.00 5.82 12.56
N GLY A 167 -3.95 4.50 12.64
CA GLY A 167 -4.80 3.61 11.89
C GLY A 167 -4.54 3.55 10.39
N PRO A 168 -5.46 2.94 9.62
CA PRO A 168 -5.40 2.89 8.17
C PRO A 168 -5.62 4.26 7.55
N ALA A 169 -5.24 4.43 6.28
CA ALA A 169 -5.54 5.64 5.52
C ALA A 169 -7.06 5.77 5.35
N TYR A 170 -7.65 6.77 6.01
CA TYR A 170 -9.10 6.97 6.06
C TYR A 170 -9.46 8.46 6.07
N THR A 171 -10.55 8.81 5.42
CA THR A 171 -11.24 10.09 5.55
C THR A 171 -12.67 10.00 5.01
N GLU A 172 -13.61 10.69 5.63
CA GLU A 172 -14.95 10.91 5.10
C GLU A 172 -15.02 12.18 4.22
N GLN A 173 -13.92 12.90 4.10
CA GLN A 173 -13.86 14.16 3.39
C GLN A 173 -13.21 14.02 2.03
N ALA A 174 -14.03 13.91 1.00
CA ALA A 174 -13.59 13.77 -0.38
C ALA A 174 -14.45 14.61 -1.34
N ILE A 175 -13.90 14.92 -2.49
CA ILE A 175 -14.65 15.33 -3.67
C ILE A 175 -14.45 14.32 -4.77
N PHE A 176 -15.55 13.79 -5.30
CA PHE A 176 -15.52 12.69 -6.25
C PHE A 176 -16.69 12.74 -7.22
N ALA A 177 -16.55 12.04 -8.35
CA ALA A 177 -17.65 11.76 -9.25
C ALA A 177 -18.14 10.32 -9.07
N ARG A 178 -19.47 10.17 -9.08
CA ARG A 178 -20.17 8.89 -9.23
C ARG A 178 -21.15 8.94 -10.38
N VAL A 179 -21.51 7.79 -10.91
CA VAL A 179 -22.50 7.65 -11.97
C VAL A 179 -23.68 6.85 -11.41
N ASP A 180 -24.89 7.44 -11.48
CA ASP A 180 -26.08 6.79 -10.99
C ASP A 180 -26.63 5.71 -11.95
N GLU A 181 -27.71 5.02 -11.55
CA GLU A 181 -28.36 3.97 -12.33
C GLU A 181 -28.88 4.46 -13.70
N ASP A 182 -29.23 5.75 -13.81
CA ASP A 182 -29.68 6.40 -15.05
C ASP A 182 -28.51 6.82 -15.96
N GLY A 183 -27.27 6.66 -15.51
CA GLY A 183 -26.05 7.07 -16.23
C GLY A 183 -25.74 8.57 -16.09
N ARG A 184 -26.32 9.27 -15.10
CA ARG A 184 -25.99 10.68 -14.84
C ARG A 184 -24.77 10.78 -13.95
N ILE A 185 -23.90 11.73 -14.29
CA ILE A 185 -22.69 12.00 -13.51
C ILE A 185 -23.01 13.03 -12.42
N HIS A 186 -22.67 12.71 -11.19
CA HIS A 186 -22.77 13.59 -10.04
C HIS A 186 -21.39 13.94 -9.51
N LEU A 187 -21.09 15.23 -9.36
CA LEU A 187 -19.97 15.70 -8.58
C LEU A 187 -20.42 15.86 -7.13
N VAL A 188 -19.87 15.07 -6.23
CA VAL A 188 -20.17 15.11 -4.79
C VAL A 188 -19.04 15.81 -4.08
N ASN A 189 -19.33 16.87 -3.35
CA ASN A 189 -18.34 17.64 -2.59
C ASN A 189 -18.57 17.51 -1.10
N HIS A 190 -17.80 16.65 -0.45
CA HIS A 190 -17.79 16.46 1.02
C HIS A 190 -16.45 16.94 1.64
N LEU A 191 -15.65 17.77 0.92
CA LEU A 191 -14.42 18.35 1.49
C LEU A 191 -14.67 19.32 2.65
N GLY A 192 -15.92 19.75 2.84
CA GLY A 192 -16.23 20.82 3.80
C GLY A 192 -15.67 22.19 3.36
N ILE A 193 -15.61 22.43 2.05
CA ILE A 193 -15.22 23.71 1.46
C ILE A 193 -16.30 24.14 0.47
N ASP A 194 -16.82 25.35 0.62
CA ASP A 194 -17.77 25.94 -0.34
C ASP A 194 -17.02 26.40 -1.60
N LEU A 195 -17.18 25.64 -2.66
CA LEU A 195 -16.56 25.92 -3.98
C LEU A 195 -17.59 26.35 -5.02
N GLY A 196 -18.88 26.48 -4.63
CA GLY A 196 -19.99 26.81 -5.54
C GLY A 196 -20.74 25.57 -6.03
N THR A 197 -21.46 25.69 -7.16
CA THR A 197 -22.40 24.66 -7.64
C THR A 197 -22.09 24.08 -9.03
N ASP A 198 -21.35 24.81 -9.87
CA ASP A 198 -20.98 24.32 -11.20
C ASP A 198 -19.76 23.38 -11.12
N PRO A 199 -19.84 22.13 -11.60
CA PRO A 199 -18.75 21.16 -11.49
C PRO A 199 -17.41 21.64 -12.06
N THR A 200 -17.42 22.32 -13.22
CA THR A 200 -16.20 22.80 -13.85
C THR A 200 -15.57 23.93 -13.03
N HIS A 201 -16.39 24.82 -12.50
CA HIS A 201 -15.94 25.92 -11.67
C HIS A 201 -15.44 25.43 -10.29
N ILE A 202 -16.15 24.47 -9.67
CA ILE A 202 -15.71 23.81 -8.42
C ILE A 202 -14.31 23.21 -8.59
N LEU A 203 -14.10 22.41 -9.63
CA LEU A 203 -12.84 21.71 -9.86
C LEU A 203 -11.68 22.65 -10.23
N ASP A 204 -11.95 23.72 -10.96
CA ASP A 204 -10.96 24.75 -11.29
C ASP A 204 -10.54 25.55 -10.03
N ARG A 205 -11.48 25.95 -9.18
CA ARG A 205 -11.20 26.59 -7.88
C ARG A 205 -10.40 25.67 -6.95
N LEU A 206 -10.83 24.41 -6.87
CA LEU A 206 -10.15 23.40 -6.05
C LEU A 206 -8.69 23.21 -6.46
N GLU A 207 -8.44 23.07 -7.74
CA GLU A 207 -7.08 22.87 -8.26
C GLU A 207 -6.17 24.05 -7.95
N ARG A 208 -6.68 25.27 -8.03
CA ARG A 208 -5.93 26.49 -7.74
C ARG A 208 -5.81 26.83 -6.24
N GLY A 209 -6.60 26.17 -5.40
CA GLY A 209 -6.69 26.53 -3.97
C GLY A 209 -7.42 27.87 -3.76
N ASP A 210 -8.39 28.18 -4.61
CA ASP A 210 -9.09 29.46 -4.65
C ASP A 210 -10.33 29.43 -3.74
N TRP A 211 -10.10 29.56 -2.43
CA TRP A 211 -11.11 29.71 -1.38
C TRP A 211 -10.52 30.46 -0.18
N ASP A 212 -11.39 31.09 0.59
CA ASP A 212 -11.04 31.77 1.83
C ASP A 212 -11.23 30.86 3.06
N ALA A 213 -10.64 31.22 4.19
CA ALA A 213 -10.83 30.49 5.43
C ALA A 213 -12.30 30.41 5.90
N ALA A 214 -13.12 31.39 5.50
CA ALA A 214 -14.55 31.42 5.79
C ALA A 214 -15.34 30.37 5.01
N ASP A 215 -14.83 29.91 3.87
CA ASP A 215 -15.44 28.86 3.05
C ASP A 215 -15.20 27.46 3.62
N VAL A 216 -14.27 27.32 4.59
CA VAL A 216 -13.85 26.05 5.18
C VAL A 216 -14.65 25.71 6.43
N THR A 217 -15.42 24.66 6.38
CA THR A 217 -16.15 24.11 7.53
C THR A 217 -15.25 23.14 8.32
N PRO A 218 -15.23 23.20 9.68
CA PRO A 218 -14.55 22.19 10.48
C PRO A 218 -15.06 20.77 10.16
N PRO A 219 -14.17 19.75 10.14
CA PRO A 219 -14.60 18.38 9.91
C PRO A 219 -15.49 17.89 11.07
N PRO A 220 -16.43 16.95 10.79
CA PRO A 220 -17.10 16.22 11.86
C PRO A 220 -16.10 15.56 12.81
N PRO A 221 -16.40 15.44 14.11
CA PRO A 221 -15.44 14.94 15.12
C PRO A 221 -14.81 13.59 14.74
N ASP A 222 -15.57 12.66 14.19
CA ASP A 222 -15.14 11.27 13.96
C ASP A 222 -14.75 10.98 12.50
N SER A 223 -14.80 11.98 11.61
CA SER A 223 -14.62 11.82 10.15
C SER A 223 -13.20 11.41 9.71
N THR A 224 -12.29 11.21 10.64
CA THR A 224 -10.87 10.92 10.35
C THR A 224 -10.30 9.75 11.16
N GLY A 225 -11.14 8.96 11.83
CA GLY A 225 -10.71 7.77 12.59
C GLY A 225 -9.71 8.10 13.72
N THR A 226 -10.02 9.08 14.58
CA THR A 226 -9.06 9.65 15.53
C THR A 226 -8.75 8.79 16.75
N ASP A 227 -9.60 7.85 17.12
CA ASP A 227 -9.47 7.07 18.35
C ASP A 227 -8.82 5.69 18.12
N TYR A 228 -8.01 5.61 17.05
CA TYR A 228 -7.38 4.34 16.69
C TYR A 228 -6.37 3.84 17.74
N ALA A 229 -5.76 4.74 18.52
CA ALA A 229 -4.89 4.35 19.63
C ALA A 229 -5.63 3.52 20.69
N ASP A 230 -6.88 3.88 20.99
CA ASP A 230 -7.72 3.11 21.91
C ASP A 230 -8.23 1.82 21.25
N HIS A 231 -8.51 1.86 19.94
CA HIS A 231 -8.94 0.69 19.19
C HIS A 231 -7.85 -0.42 19.16
N VAL A 232 -6.60 -0.06 18.91
CA VAL A 232 -5.50 -1.05 18.85
C VAL A 232 -5.20 -1.71 20.19
N ARG A 233 -5.49 -1.01 21.31
CA ARG A 233 -5.33 -1.57 22.67
C ARG A 233 -6.37 -2.63 23.03
N GLN A 234 -7.51 -2.66 22.33
CA GLN A 234 -8.57 -3.62 22.63
C GLN A 234 -8.17 -5.03 22.13
N LEU A 235 -7.91 -5.94 23.05
CA LEU A 235 -7.59 -7.34 22.73
C LEU A 235 -8.89 -8.13 22.58
N VAL A 236 -9.45 -8.11 21.37
CA VAL A 236 -10.71 -8.76 21.01
C VAL A 236 -10.52 -9.68 19.79
N ASP A 237 -11.56 -10.47 19.49
CA ASP A 237 -11.57 -11.53 18.47
C ASP A 237 -11.64 -11.00 17.01
N THR A 238 -11.32 -9.73 16.79
CA THR A 238 -11.27 -9.12 15.45
C THR A 238 -9.91 -8.52 15.16
N PRO A 239 -9.46 -8.49 13.89
CA PRO A 239 -8.23 -7.81 13.51
C PRO A 239 -8.24 -6.31 13.85
N ALA A 240 -7.06 -5.74 14.07
CA ALA A 240 -6.94 -4.31 14.37
C ALA A 240 -7.26 -3.44 13.14
N ARG A 241 -6.92 -3.92 11.95
CA ARG A 241 -7.19 -3.26 10.67
C ARG A 241 -7.13 -4.26 9.52
N PHE A 242 -7.99 -4.08 8.55
CA PHE A 242 -8.02 -4.84 7.29
C PHE A 242 -8.88 -4.09 6.26
N ASN A 243 -8.62 -4.33 4.97
CA ASN A 243 -9.25 -3.57 3.87
C ASN A 243 -10.78 -3.62 3.82
N ALA A 244 -11.39 -4.70 4.26
CA ALA A 244 -12.85 -4.86 4.24
C ALA A 244 -13.50 -4.50 5.57
N ASP A 245 -12.80 -3.83 6.47
CA ASP A 245 -13.37 -3.40 7.74
C ASP A 245 -14.52 -2.40 7.49
N PRO A 246 -15.76 -2.77 7.82
CA PRO A 246 -16.93 -1.92 7.54
C PRO A 246 -16.87 -0.57 8.25
N THR A 247 -16.09 -0.44 9.33
CA THR A 247 -15.92 0.83 10.06
C THR A 247 -15.07 1.84 9.30
N PHE A 248 -14.31 1.39 8.30
CA PHE A 248 -13.45 2.21 7.45
C PHE A 248 -13.89 2.23 5.98
N LEU A 249 -15.13 1.79 5.67
CA LEU A 249 -15.70 1.93 4.34
C LEU A 249 -16.57 3.18 4.28
N HIS A 250 -16.16 4.16 3.48
CA HIS A 250 -16.93 5.39 3.27
C HIS A 250 -16.52 6.08 1.97
N GLU A 251 -17.42 6.19 1.02
CA GLU A 251 -17.16 6.89 -0.25
C GLU A 251 -15.73 6.63 -0.84
N ALA A 252 -14.80 7.61 -0.70
CA ALA A 252 -13.42 7.46 -1.18
C ALA A 252 -12.66 6.37 -0.43
N SER A 253 -12.90 6.23 0.89
CA SER A 253 -12.23 5.27 1.75
C SER A 253 -12.71 3.84 1.47
N GLY A 254 -11.79 2.96 1.07
CA GLY A 254 -12.10 1.58 0.70
C GLY A 254 -12.81 1.43 -0.64
N SER A 255 -12.90 2.47 -1.46
CA SER A 255 -13.62 2.44 -2.75
C SER A 255 -12.97 1.54 -3.80
N ALA A 256 -11.71 1.16 -3.67
CA ALA A 256 -10.94 0.41 -4.68
C ALA A 256 -11.10 0.97 -6.11
N GLY A 257 -11.33 2.28 -6.24
CA GLY A 257 -11.54 2.96 -7.50
C GLY A 257 -12.94 2.81 -8.10
N LYS A 258 -13.97 2.45 -7.30
CA LYS A 258 -15.38 2.40 -7.72
C LYS A 258 -16.05 3.76 -7.86
N ILE A 259 -15.33 4.82 -7.60
CA ILE A 259 -15.65 6.22 -7.88
C ILE A 259 -14.42 6.93 -8.40
N MET A 260 -14.59 8.07 -9.05
CA MET A 260 -13.47 8.91 -9.49
C MET A 260 -13.22 10.01 -8.46
N VAL A 261 -12.17 9.84 -7.66
CA VAL A 261 -11.79 10.82 -6.63
C VAL A 261 -10.91 11.92 -7.24
N PHE A 262 -11.28 13.18 -7.00
CA PHE A 262 -10.54 14.37 -7.42
C PHE A 262 -9.59 14.89 -6.35
N ALA A 263 -10.04 14.89 -5.10
CA ALA A 263 -9.24 15.25 -3.95
C ALA A 263 -9.81 14.64 -2.66
N VAL A 264 -8.95 14.56 -1.66
CA VAL A 264 -9.29 14.20 -0.29
C VAL A 264 -8.74 15.23 0.68
N ARG A 265 -9.44 15.45 1.79
CA ARG A 265 -8.98 16.23 2.93
C ARG A 265 -8.65 15.30 4.07
N THR A 266 -7.43 15.40 4.59
CA THR A 266 -6.92 14.53 5.67
C THR A 266 -6.37 15.36 6.81
N ARG A 267 -6.45 14.85 8.04
CA ARG A 267 -5.75 15.42 9.19
C ARG A 267 -4.25 15.17 9.08
N THR A 268 -3.49 16.03 9.71
CA THR A 268 -2.04 15.89 9.89
C THR A 268 -1.74 15.84 11.38
N PHE A 269 -0.57 15.33 11.73
CA PHE A 269 -0.15 15.14 13.11
C PHE A 269 1.11 15.95 13.40
N PRO A 270 1.38 16.33 14.67
CA PRO A 270 2.67 16.88 15.03
C PRO A 270 3.79 15.91 14.65
N LEU A 271 4.86 16.42 14.01
CA LEU A 271 6.02 15.62 13.69
C LEU A 271 6.75 15.24 14.98
N GLU A 272 6.82 13.96 15.27
CA GLU A 272 7.62 13.45 16.39
C GLU A 272 9.10 13.54 16.03
N LYS A 273 9.81 14.49 16.64
CA LYS A 273 11.23 14.77 16.37
C LYS A 273 12.17 14.00 17.27
N ASP A 274 11.75 13.77 18.51
CA ASP A 274 12.51 13.02 19.50
C ASP A 274 11.95 11.60 19.59
N LYS A 275 12.71 10.65 19.04
CA LYS A 275 12.35 9.23 19.01
C LYS A 275 13.47 8.41 19.61
N ALA A 276 13.09 7.37 20.35
CA ALA A 276 14.00 6.33 20.79
C ALA A 276 13.64 5.02 20.07
N THR A 277 14.66 4.26 19.71
CA THR A 277 14.51 2.97 19.06
C THR A 277 15.13 1.89 19.92
N PHE A 278 14.38 0.83 20.21
CA PHE A 278 14.85 -0.35 20.93
C PHE A 278 14.85 -1.54 19.99
N TYR A 279 15.87 -2.35 20.08
CA TYR A 279 15.98 -3.62 19.40
C TYR A 279 15.87 -4.74 20.40
N ILE A 280 14.94 -5.66 20.17
CA ILE A 280 14.58 -6.74 21.09
C ILE A 280 14.79 -8.06 20.37
N GLY A 281 15.40 -9.05 21.05
CA GLY A 281 15.58 -10.40 20.57
C GLY A 281 15.09 -11.44 21.57
N THR A 282 14.43 -12.51 21.07
CA THR A 282 14.02 -13.67 21.86
C THR A 282 13.90 -14.91 20.97
N ASP A 283 13.99 -16.11 21.58
CA ASP A 283 13.69 -17.38 20.89
C ASP A 283 12.24 -17.84 21.11
N ARG A 284 11.49 -17.13 21.95
CA ARG A 284 10.11 -17.48 22.29
C ARG A 284 9.11 -16.49 21.69
N PRO A 285 8.32 -16.88 20.68
CA PRO A 285 7.22 -16.06 20.17
C PRO A 285 6.22 -15.60 21.24
N SER A 286 6.00 -16.44 22.26
CA SER A 286 5.13 -16.13 23.41
C SER A 286 5.62 -14.95 24.23
N ASP A 287 6.94 -14.74 24.33
CA ASP A 287 7.49 -13.60 25.06
C ASP A 287 7.24 -12.28 24.31
N LEU A 288 7.28 -12.31 22.98
CA LEU A 288 6.87 -11.14 22.20
C LEU A 288 5.38 -10.81 22.37
N GLU A 289 4.51 -11.85 22.43
CA GLU A 289 3.07 -11.62 22.67
C GLU A 289 2.81 -11.10 24.09
N ALA A 290 3.46 -11.67 25.10
CA ALA A 290 3.37 -11.17 26.47
C ALA A 290 3.82 -9.70 26.53
N LEU A 291 4.96 -9.38 25.91
CA LEU A 291 5.47 -8.00 25.83
C LEU A 291 4.49 -7.07 25.10
N ARG A 292 3.89 -7.53 24.00
CA ARG A 292 2.86 -6.77 23.26
C ARG A 292 1.70 -6.39 24.17
N ARG A 293 1.22 -7.31 25.00
CA ARG A 293 0.11 -7.08 25.94
C ARG A 293 0.46 -6.04 27.00
N GLU A 294 1.70 -6.05 27.52
CA GLU A 294 2.18 -5.02 28.44
C GLU A 294 2.15 -3.61 27.80
N PHE A 295 2.60 -3.48 26.55
CA PHE A 295 2.57 -2.20 25.84
C PHE A 295 1.15 -1.75 25.48
N LEU A 296 0.24 -2.67 25.22
CA LEU A 296 -1.16 -2.39 24.88
C LEU A 296 -2.04 -2.19 26.12
N ALA A 297 -1.56 -2.46 27.32
CA ALA A 297 -2.28 -2.14 28.57
C ALA A 297 -2.64 -0.64 28.62
N ALA A 298 -3.69 -0.30 29.38
CA ALA A 298 -4.26 1.04 29.39
C ALA A 298 -3.25 2.15 29.73
N ASP A 299 -2.30 1.86 30.61
CA ASP A 299 -1.21 2.74 31.07
C ASP A 299 0.15 2.42 30.43
N GLY A 300 0.21 1.43 29.54
CA GLY A 300 1.40 1.06 28.80
C GLY A 300 1.84 2.15 27.80
N PRO A 301 3.15 2.32 27.56
CA PRO A 301 3.66 3.29 26.59
C PRO A 301 3.35 2.80 25.17
N LEU A 302 2.35 3.38 24.50
CA LEU A 302 1.96 2.95 23.15
C LEU A 302 3.06 3.34 22.14
N PRO A 303 3.69 2.36 21.45
CA PRO A 303 4.74 2.67 20.48
C PRO A 303 4.24 3.50 19.30
N ILE A 304 5.16 4.20 18.62
CA ILE A 304 4.91 4.78 17.29
C ILE A 304 4.81 3.66 16.27
N SER A 305 5.75 2.71 16.34
CA SER A 305 5.76 1.50 15.51
C SER A 305 6.46 0.34 16.21
N GLY A 306 6.09 -0.88 15.84
CA GLY A 306 6.76 -2.08 16.28
C GLY A 306 6.84 -3.07 15.13
N GLU A 307 8.05 -3.28 14.63
CA GLU A 307 8.32 -4.02 13.41
C GLU A 307 9.00 -5.35 13.73
N TYR A 308 8.27 -6.42 13.47
CA TYR A 308 8.78 -7.78 13.64
C TYR A 308 9.53 -8.26 12.40
N MET A 309 10.55 -9.06 12.58
CA MET A 309 11.17 -9.91 11.57
C MET A 309 11.76 -11.16 12.20
N SER A 310 11.66 -12.30 11.52
CA SER A 310 12.38 -13.50 11.90
C SER A 310 13.89 -13.37 11.59
N ALA A 311 14.75 -14.13 12.27
CA ALA A 311 16.17 -14.19 11.98
C ALA A 311 16.43 -14.53 10.50
N HIS A 312 15.63 -15.45 9.97
CA HIS A 312 15.69 -15.83 8.56
C HIS A 312 15.31 -14.68 7.60
N ALA A 313 14.33 -13.86 7.97
CA ALA A 313 13.99 -12.65 7.19
C ALA A 313 15.12 -11.61 7.26
N PHE A 314 15.81 -11.50 8.40
CA PHE A 314 17.01 -10.67 8.53
C PHE A 314 18.12 -11.14 7.55
N ASP A 315 18.39 -12.45 7.49
CA ASP A 315 19.40 -13.03 6.59
C ASP A 315 19.05 -12.76 5.13
N LEU A 316 17.81 -13.00 4.73
CA LEU A 316 17.35 -12.69 3.38
C LEU A 316 17.55 -11.22 3.03
N ALA A 317 17.21 -10.31 3.96
CA ALA A 317 17.35 -8.87 3.72
C ALA A 317 18.82 -8.46 3.57
N THR A 318 19.71 -9.02 4.35
CA THR A 318 21.14 -8.70 4.30
C THR A 318 21.83 -9.33 3.10
N GLU A 319 21.48 -10.55 2.72
CA GLU A 319 22.08 -11.24 1.58
C GLU A 319 21.52 -10.73 0.24
N TYR A 320 20.20 -10.67 0.07
CA TYR A 320 19.55 -10.36 -1.20
C TYR A 320 19.05 -8.91 -1.32
N GLY A 321 18.97 -8.15 -0.23
CA GLY A 321 18.57 -6.74 -0.18
C GLY A 321 19.72 -5.74 -0.09
N LYS A 322 20.97 -6.18 -0.17
CA LYS A 322 22.17 -5.40 0.10
C LYS A 322 22.32 -4.15 -0.76
N ASP A 323 21.98 -4.21 -2.04
CA ASP A 323 21.99 -3.05 -2.93
C ASP A 323 21.01 -1.95 -2.48
N THR A 324 19.83 -2.35 -2.04
CA THR A 324 18.82 -1.45 -1.49
C THR A 324 19.28 -0.84 -0.17
N TYR A 325 19.79 -1.67 0.74
CA TYR A 325 20.32 -1.24 2.03
C TYR A 325 21.45 -0.20 1.87
N VAL A 326 22.49 -0.54 1.11
CA VAL A 326 23.66 0.34 0.89
C VAL A 326 23.24 1.66 0.22
N SER A 327 22.34 1.57 -0.76
CA SER A 327 21.90 2.75 -1.50
C SER A 327 21.05 3.68 -0.64
N LEU A 328 20.14 3.16 0.17
CA LEU A 328 19.34 3.97 1.08
C LEU A 328 20.17 4.56 2.21
N LYS A 329 21.10 3.78 2.77
CA LYS A 329 21.95 4.23 3.88
C LYS A 329 22.85 5.41 3.47
N HIS A 330 23.38 5.40 2.24
CA HIS A 330 24.37 6.40 1.80
C HIS A 330 23.83 7.49 0.87
N ALA A 331 22.76 7.23 0.14
CA ALA A 331 22.29 8.14 -0.92
C ALA A 331 20.80 8.58 -0.78
N GLY A 332 20.07 8.05 0.20
CA GLY A 332 18.70 8.42 0.52
C GLY A 332 17.65 7.93 -0.49
N SER A 333 16.38 8.11 -0.15
CA SER A 333 15.22 7.58 -0.90
C SER A 333 15.08 8.10 -2.34
N ARG A 334 15.48 9.35 -2.62
CA ARG A 334 15.45 9.91 -3.99
C ARG A 334 16.36 9.13 -4.97
N THR A 335 17.45 8.58 -4.48
CA THR A 335 18.38 7.78 -5.29
C THR A 335 17.80 6.40 -5.59
N LEU A 336 17.04 5.83 -4.68
CA LEU A 336 16.37 4.54 -4.87
C LEU A 336 15.41 4.55 -6.06
N VAL A 337 14.57 5.59 -6.19
CA VAL A 337 13.65 5.75 -7.33
C VAL A 337 14.40 5.77 -8.66
N ARG A 338 15.54 6.49 -8.71
CA ARG A 338 16.40 6.54 -9.93
C ARG A 338 17.05 5.19 -10.21
N MET A 339 17.47 4.48 -9.18
CA MET A 339 18.06 3.13 -9.33
C MET A 339 17.03 2.13 -9.85
N PHE A 340 15.82 2.10 -9.32
CA PHE A 340 14.76 1.24 -9.83
C PHE A 340 14.39 1.57 -11.28
N ALA A 341 14.32 2.85 -11.63
CA ALA A 341 14.09 3.26 -13.02
C ALA A 341 15.22 2.82 -13.96
N LEU A 342 16.48 2.97 -13.53
CA LEU A 342 17.67 2.52 -14.29
C LEU A 342 17.70 1.00 -14.41
N LYS A 343 17.39 0.28 -13.34
CA LYS A 343 17.30 -1.19 -13.32
C LYS A 343 16.21 -1.70 -14.26
N GLY A 344 15.01 -1.09 -14.20
CA GLY A 344 13.92 -1.41 -15.12
C GLY A 344 14.28 -1.18 -16.58
N TRP A 345 14.95 -0.06 -16.89
CA TRP A 345 15.50 0.20 -18.22
C TRP A 345 16.53 -0.84 -18.65
N ALA A 346 17.49 -1.17 -17.77
CA ALA A 346 18.52 -2.17 -18.04
C ALA A 346 17.93 -3.56 -18.29
N ASN A 347 16.96 -4.01 -17.47
CA ASN A 347 16.24 -5.25 -17.69
C ASN A 347 15.51 -5.26 -19.04
N GLY A 348 14.90 -4.15 -19.43
CA GLY A 348 14.25 -3.99 -20.75
C GLY A 348 15.25 -4.05 -21.93
N VAL A 349 16.48 -3.61 -21.73
CA VAL A 349 17.56 -3.74 -22.73
C VAL A 349 18.08 -5.18 -22.79
N PHE A 350 18.39 -5.78 -21.65
CA PHE A 350 18.89 -7.16 -21.56
C PHE A 350 17.89 -8.19 -22.11
N ALA A 351 16.61 -8.00 -21.88
CA ALA A 351 15.55 -8.88 -22.40
C ALA A 351 15.51 -8.96 -23.94
N LYS A 352 16.13 -7.99 -24.64
CA LYS A 352 16.21 -7.94 -26.11
C LYS A 352 17.50 -8.55 -26.67
N LEU A 353 18.48 -8.87 -25.82
CA LEU A 353 19.77 -9.40 -26.24
C LEU A 353 19.77 -10.93 -26.17
N PRO A 354 20.25 -11.63 -27.22
CA PRO A 354 20.36 -13.09 -27.19
C PRO A 354 21.26 -13.54 -26.03
N GLY A 355 20.80 -14.52 -25.26
CA GLY A 355 21.54 -15.08 -24.12
C GLY A 355 21.37 -14.33 -22.78
N PHE A 356 20.59 -13.24 -22.74
CA PHE A 356 20.26 -12.52 -21.53
C PHE A 356 18.76 -12.65 -21.23
N GLY A 357 18.42 -12.89 -19.95
CA GLY A 357 17.04 -12.96 -19.46
C GLY A 357 16.56 -11.66 -18.81
N PRO A 358 15.26 -11.52 -18.54
CA PRO A 358 14.69 -10.33 -17.91
C PRO A 358 15.22 -10.06 -16.50
N SER A 359 15.86 -11.02 -15.85
CA SER A 359 16.46 -10.93 -14.52
C SER A 359 17.98 -10.76 -14.52
N THR A 360 18.58 -10.51 -15.69
CA THR A 360 20.06 -10.39 -15.81
C THR A 360 20.60 -9.22 -15.02
N ALA A 361 19.90 -8.08 -14.98
CA ALA A 361 20.34 -6.93 -14.18
C ALA A 361 20.30 -7.23 -12.68
N ASP A 362 19.34 -8.03 -12.23
CA ASP A 362 19.25 -8.49 -10.83
C ASP A 362 20.45 -9.37 -10.46
N ALA A 363 20.80 -10.32 -11.32
CA ALA A 363 21.95 -11.20 -11.10
C ALA A 363 23.28 -10.43 -11.09
N ILE A 364 23.45 -9.45 -11.99
CA ILE A 364 24.62 -8.58 -12.03
C ILE A 364 24.68 -7.71 -10.76
N SER A 365 23.56 -7.09 -10.38
CA SER A 365 23.46 -6.30 -9.15
C SER A 365 23.85 -7.14 -7.92
N GLN A 366 23.26 -8.32 -7.77
CA GLN A 366 23.56 -9.23 -6.67
C GLN A 366 25.05 -9.56 -6.58
N LYS A 367 25.67 -9.89 -7.73
CA LYS A 367 27.09 -10.23 -7.78
C LYS A 367 28.00 -9.03 -7.49
N LEU A 368 27.64 -7.83 -7.92
CA LEU A 368 28.39 -6.62 -7.63
C LEU A 368 28.30 -6.24 -6.14
N PHE A 369 27.09 -6.25 -5.60
CA PHE A 369 26.87 -5.87 -4.20
C PHE A 369 27.33 -6.95 -3.19
N SER A 370 27.44 -8.21 -3.59
CA SER A 370 28.05 -9.23 -2.73
C SER A 370 29.54 -8.95 -2.42
N LEU A 371 30.22 -8.15 -3.25
CA LEU A 371 31.60 -7.72 -3.03
C LEU A 371 31.73 -6.47 -2.14
N VAL A 372 30.64 -5.77 -1.87
CA VAL A 372 30.64 -4.59 -0.99
C VAL A 372 30.65 -5.07 0.47
N PRO A 373 31.53 -4.56 1.35
CA PRO A 373 31.51 -4.91 2.77
C PRO A 373 30.15 -4.63 3.41
N GLU A 374 29.71 -5.52 4.29
CA GLU A 374 28.52 -5.31 5.10
C GLU A 374 28.87 -4.38 6.26
N ASN A 375 28.38 -3.14 6.20
CA ASN A 375 28.50 -2.19 7.30
C ASN A 375 27.26 -2.24 8.19
N ILE A 376 26.88 -3.46 8.61
CA ILE A 376 25.80 -3.66 9.59
C ILE A 376 26.44 -3.52 10.98
N PRO A 377 25.84 -2.73 11.88
CA PRO A 377 26.30 -2.61 13.25
C PRO A 377 26.41 -3.97 13.95
N SER A 378 27.52 -4.21 14.65
CA SER A 378 27.82 -5.52 15.23
C SER A 378 26.77 -6.00 16.25
N ARG A 379 26.16 -5.08 17.03
CA ARG A 379 25.09 -5.48 17.96
C ARG A 379 23.88 -6.08 17.27
N LEU A 380 23.55 -5.61 16.06
CA LEU A 380 22.45 -6.19 15.28
C LEU A 380 22.78 -7.61 14.80
N THR A 381 24.01 -7.85 14.35
CA THR A 381 24.46 -9.19 13.97
C THR A 381 24.62 -10.11 15.17
N ASP A 382 25.13 -9.61 16.31
CA ASP A 382 25.21 -10.37 17.55
C ASP A 382 23.83 -10.85 18.03
N TYR A 383 22.81 -9.98 17.93
CA TYR A 383 21.43 -10.36 18.27
C TYR A 383 20.86 -11.34 17.27
N ARG A 384 21.14 -11.16 15.97
CA ARG A 384 20.75 -12.08 14.91
C ARG A 384 21.29 -13.50 15.17
N ASP A 385 22.53 -13.61 15.66
CA ASP A 385 23.15 -14.91 15.94
C ASP A 385 22.67 -15.56 17.25
N ARG A 386 22.05 -14.77 18.14
CA ARG A 386 21.57 -15.24 19.45
C ARG A 386 20.10 -15.60 19.46
N PHE A 387 19.26 -14.99 18.60
CA PHE A 387 17.82 -15.06 18.70
C PHE A 387 17.15 -15.33 17.35
N ASP A 388 16.04 -16.06 17.37
CA ASP A 388 15.24 -16.37 16.17
C ASP A 388 14.21 -15.29 15.84
N HIS A 389 13.81 -14.46 16.80
CA HIS A 389 12.77 -13.45 16.65
C HIS A 389 13.27 -12.08 17.07
N HIS A 390 13.02 -11.08 16.21
CA HIS A 390 13.49 -9.72 16.40
C HIS A 390 12.32 -8.74 16.31
N LEU A 391 12.30 -7.76 17.23
CA LEU A 391 11.32 -6.67 17.22
C LEU A 391 12.05 -5.33 17.29
N LEU A 392 11.82 -4.49 16.28
CA LEU A 392 12.27 -3.10 16.24
C LEU A 392 11.14 -2.21 16.76
N LEU A 393 11.35 -1.60 17.94
CA LEU A 393 10.38 -0.80 18.64
C LEU A 393 10.76 0.68 18.59
N VAL A 394 9.88 1.52 18.05
CA VAL A 394 10.06 2.98 18.01
C VAL A 394 9.06 3.65 18.93
N VAL A 395 9.53 4.47 19.84
CA VAL A 395 8.72 5.22 20.81
C VAL A 395 9.02 6.72 20.75
N SER A 396 8.13 7.55 21.29
CA SER A 396 8.42 8.98 21.46
C SER A 396 9.47 9.19 22.55
N GLY A 397 10.24 10.27 22.46
CA GLY A 397 11.25 10.61 23.45
C GLY A 397 10.68 10.74 24.87
N SER A 398 9.44 11.21 25.00
CA SER A 398 8.74 11.27 26.30
C SER A 398 8.48 9.89 26.93
N GLU A 399 8.36 8.84 26.12
CA GLU A 399 8.10 7.45 26.57
C GLU A 399 9.38 6.61 26.71
N ARG A 400 10.53 7.15 26.29
CA ARG A 400 11.82 6.45 26.28
C ARG A 400 12.17 5.82 27.65
N ALA A 401 12.04 6.60 28.73
CA ALA A 401 12.40 6.13 30.07
C ALA A 401 11.45 5.03 30.57
N ALA A 402 10.15 5.21 30.36
CA ALA A 402 9.12 4.22 30.72
C ALA A 402 9.29 2.92 29.92
N THR A 403 9.54 3.01 28.62
CA THR A 403 9.83 1.86 27.76
C THR A 403 11.08 1.09 28.22
N ALA A 404 12.18 1.80 28.49
CA ALA A 404 13.41 1.17 28.97
C ALA A 404 13.24 0.50 30.34
N GLN A 405 12.40 1.05 31.19
CA GLN A 405 12.07 0.44 32.49
C GLN A 405 11.22 -0.81 32.29
N LEU A 406 10.15 -0.74 31.51
CA LEU A 406 9.28 -1.88 31.21
C LEU A 406 10.10 -3.05 30.64
N LEU A 407 10.95 -2.79 29.64
CA LEU A 407 11.79 -3.84 29.02
C LEU A 407 12.78 -4.47 30.02
N ARG A 408 13.39 -3.66 30.91
CA ARG A 408 14.28 -4.21 31.97
C ARG A 408 13.52 -5.08 32.97
N GLU A 409 12.35 -4.66 33.41
CA GLU A 409 11.52 -5.41 34.34
C GLU A 409 11.03 -6.71 33.71
N PHE A 410 10.59 -6.64 32.44
CA PHE A 410 10.11 -7.79 31.69
C PHE A 410 11.17 -8.90 31.54
N PHE A 411 12.39 -8.56 31.13
CA PHE A 411 13.46 -9.53 30.93
C PHE A 411 14.30 -9.82 32.20
N ALA A 412 14.04 -9.18 33.32
CA ALA A 412 14.71 -9.48 34.58
C ALA A 412 14.15 -10.73 35.29
N GLY A 413 12.93 -11.12 34.96
CA GLY A 413 12.24 -12.29 35.54
C GLY A 413 12.66 -13.60 34.87
N PRO A 414 12.54 -14.73 35.60
CA PRO A 414 12.85 -16.05 35.05
C PRO A 414 11.79 -16.56 34.04
N GLU A 415 10.68 -15.86 33.92
CA GLU A 415 9.53 -16.28 33.12
C GLU A 415 9.73 -15.96 31.64
N HIS A 416 10.52 -14.92 31.32
CA HIS A 416 10.75 -14.42 29.98
C HIS A 416 12.21 -14.54 29.58
N GLU A 417 12.44 -15.02 28.34
CA GLU A 417 13.77 -15.18 27.78
C GLU A 417 13.97 -14.21 26.63
N GLY A 418 15.05 -13.46 26.66
CA GLY A 418 15.37 -12.48 25.62
C GLY A 418 16.29 -11.41 26.16
N ASP A 419 16.54 -10.45 25.31
CA ASP A 419 17.39 -9.32 25.64
C ASP A 419 16.99 -8.12 24.77
N PHE A 420 17.41 -6.91 25.17
CA PHE A 420 17.17 -5.72 24.40
C PHE A 420 18.30 -4.71 24.53
N PHE A 421 18.39 -3.82 23.57
CA PHE A 421 19.22 -2.63 23.70
C PHE A 421 18.53 -1.42 23.07
N GLU A 422 18.87 -0.27 23.56
CA GLU A 422 18.53 0.98 22.90
C GLU A 422 19.54 1.25 21.78
N CYS A 423 19.03 1.45 20.57
CA CYS A 423 19.82 1.70 19.37
C CYS A 423 20.42 3.10 19.38
N ASP A 424 21.65 3.21 18.93
CA ASP A 424 22.13 4.48 18.43
C ASP A 424 21.55 4.84 17.05
N ALA A 425 21.89 5.99 16.49
CA ALA A 425 21.30 6.46 15.24
C ALA A 425 21.63 5.55 14.05
N ASP A 426 22.84 4.97 13.99
CA ASP A 426 23.27 4.08 12.89
C ASP A 426 22.57 2.71 13.02
N GLU A 427 22.43 2.20 14.23
CA GLU A 427 21.73 0.95 14.53
C GLU A 427 20.24 1.06 14.21
N ALA A 428 19.59 2.15 14.65
CA ALA A 428 18.17 2.41 14.36
C ALA A 428 17.90 2.51 12.86
N GLN A 429 18.74 3.24 12.13
CA GLN A 429 18.64 3.35 10.68
C GLN A 429 18.86 2.00 10.02
N SER A 430 19.91 1.27 10.40
CA SER A 430 20.26 -0.02 9.82
C SER A 430 19.17 -1.07 10.06
N ALA A 431 18.67 -1.19 11.28
CA ALA A 431 17.58 -2.11 11.62
C ALA A 431 16.30 -1.80 10.81
N THR A 432 15.96 -0.52 10.67
CA THR A 432 14.84 -0.07 9.84
C THR A 432 15.02 -0.47 8.38
N LEU A 433 16.19 -0.22 7.79
CA LEU A 433 16.47 -0.55 6.41
C LEU A 433 16.46 -2.07 6.15
N ILE A 434 16.99 -2.88 7.07
CA ILE A 434 16.95 -4.34 6.99
C ILE A 434 15.50 -4.80 7.00
N ARG A 435 14.71 -4.38 8.01
CA ARG A 435 13.30 -4.77 8.14
C ARG A 435 12.46 -4.43 6.89
N PHE A 436 12.57 -3.21 6.38
CA PHE A 436 11.83 -2.82 5.17
C PHE A 436 12.41 -3.38 3.87
N GLY A 437 13.64 -3.89 3.91
CA GLY A 437 14.29 -4.56 2.78
C GLY A 437 13.79 -5.98 2.52
N VAL A 438 13.14 -6.65 3.49
CA VAL A 438 12.77 -8.06 3.41
C VAL A 438 11.95 -8.41 2.16
N ALA A 439 10.87 -7.65 1.87
CA ALA A 439 9.99 -7.94 0.74
C ALA A 439 10.73 -7.92 -0.62
N SER A 440 11.61 -6.95 -0.81
CA SER A 440 12.42 -6.85 -2.03
C SER A 440 13.50 -7.94 -2.11
N ALA A 441 14.04 -8.34 -0.97
CA ALA A 441 15.02 -9.42 -0.85
C ALA A 441 14.39 -10.78 -1.16
N ALA A 442 13.20 -11.08 -0.63
CA ALA A 442 12.45 -12.29 -0.94
C ALA A 442 12.12 -12.40 -2.43
N SER A 443 11.70 -11.29 -3.05
CA SER A 443 11.48 -11.24 -4.50
C SER A 443 12.76 -11.52 -5.30
N ARG A 444 13.90 -10.97 -4.87
CA ARG A 444 15.21 -11.24 -5.50
C ARG A 444 15.66 -12.68 -5.30
N TYR A 445 15.49 -13.22 -4.11
CA TYR A 445 15.75 -14.63 -3.85
C TYR A 445 15.01 -15.52 -4.84
N TYR A 446 13.71 -15.31 -5.03
CA TYR A 446 12.92 -16.05 -6.03
C TYR A 446 13.49 -15.90 -7.43
N VAL A 447 13.85 -14.68 -7.86
CA VAL A 447 14.43 -14.41 -9.18
C VAL A 447 15.74 -15.17 -9.39
N MET A 448 16.60 -15.21 -8.36
CA MET A 448 17.90 -15.91 -8.42
C MET A 448 17.75 -17.43 -8.45
N HIS A 449 16.69 -17.97 -7.81
CA HIS A 449 16.45 -19.41 -7.69
C HIS A 449 15.33 -19.93 -8.62
N ARG A 450 14.98 -19.20 -9.67
CA ARG A 450 13.90 -19.56 -10.62
C ARG A 450 14.00 -20.97 -11.21
N ALA A 451 15.20 -21.51 -11.35
CA ALA A 451 15.40 -22.87 -11.86
C ALA A 451 14.83 -23.94 -10.92
N GLU A 452 14.77 -23.63 -9.61
CA GLU A 452 14.41 -24.54 -8.52
C GLU A 452 13.07 -24.16 -7.84
N ALA A 453 12.43 -23.09 -8.31
CA ALA A 453 11.18 -22.56 -7.78
C ALA A 453 10.07 -22.50 -8.84
N SER A 454 8.83 -22.72 -8.44
CA SER A 454 7.64 -22.54 -9.29
C SER A 454 7.16 -21.10 -9.28
N ALA A 455 6.95 -20.55 -8.09
CA ALA A 455 6.44 -19.20 -7.90
C ALA A 455 6.74 -18.69 -6.49
N MET A 456 6.54 -17.39 -6.31
CA MET A 456 6.45 -16.75 -5.00
C MET A 456 4.98 -16.66 -4.58
N VAL A 457 4.66 -17.10 -3.36
CA VAL A 457 3.32 -17.06 -2.75
C VAL A 457 3.40 -16.10 -1.57
N THR A 458 2.70 -14.98 -1.66
CA THR A 458 2.79 -13.91 -0.68
C THR A 458 1.46 -13.70 0.02
N PHE A 459 1.50 -13.40 1.30
CA PHE A 459 0.36 -13.08 2.13
C PHE A 459 0.57 -11.78 2.88
N ASP A 460 -0.53 -11.10 3.09
CA ASP A 460 -0.68 -9.94 3.92
C ASP A 460 -1.86 -10.26 4.86
N VAL A 461 -1.54 -10.52 6.11
CA VAL A 461 -2.43 -11.20 7.06
C VAL A 461 -2.69 -10.29 8.25
N ALA A 462 -3.95 -10.01 8.55
CA ALA A 462 -4.33 -9.41 9.82
C ALA A 462 -4.90 -10.50 10.73
N LEU A 463 -4.18 -10.84 11.80
CA LEU A 463 -4.65 -11.76 12.82
C LEU A 463 -5.61 -11.04 13.78
N ARG A 464 -6.41 -11.81 14.52
CA ARG A 464 -7.22 -11.28 15.61
C ARG A 464 -6.33 -10.61 16.65
N ARG A 465 -6.82 -9.56 17.29
CA ARG A 465 -6.06 -8.82 18.32
C ARG A 465 -5.79 -9.63 19.58
N ASP A 466 -6.63 -10.63 19.87
CA ASP A 466 -6.51 -11.54 21.01
C ASP A 466 -5.70 -12.83 20.71
N ASP A 467 -5.23 -13.02 19.48
CA ASP A 467 -4.52 -14.25 19.05
C ASP A 467 -3.16 -14.36 19.75
N GLU A 468 -3.05 -15.31 20.69
CA GLU A 468 -1.81 -15.57 21.45
C GLU A 468 -0.80 -16.41 20.64
N ASP A 469 -1.28 -17.24 19.72
CA ASP A 469 -0.44 -18.07 18.83
C ASP A 469 -0.26 -17.35 17.48
N TRP A 470 0.28 -16.15 17.53
CA TRP A 470 0.41 -15.25 16.39
C TRP A 470 1.37 -15.72 15.29
N LEU A 471 2.38 -16.55 15.64
CA LEU A 471 3.35 -17.08 14.67
C LEU A 471 2.75 -18.26 13.92
N GLU A 472 2.73 -18.17 12.58
CA GLU A 472 2.23 -19.24 11.73
C GLU A 472 3.10 -20.51 11.82
N ARG A 473 2.48 -21.64 12.17
CA ARG A 473 3.09 -22.96 12.13
C ARG A 473 2.45 -23.76 11.00
N LEU A 474 3.13 -23.76 9.86
CA LEU A 474 2.65 -24.50 8.71
C LEU A 474 2.65 -26.01 8.95
N PRO A 475 1.59 -26.74 8.58
CA PRO A 475 1.61 -28.21 8.52
C PRO A 475 2.79 -28.71 7.68
N GLU A 476 3.37 -29.85 8.08
CA GLU A 476 4.57 -30.43 7.43
C GLU A 476 4.37 -30.59 5.92
N GLU A 477 3.18 -31.05 5.50
CA GLU A 477 2.85 -31.24 4.08
C GLU A 477 2.78 -29.93 3.29
N ILE A 478 2.67 -28.76 3.93
CA ILE A 478 2.79 -27.44 3.28
C ILE A 478 4.23 -26.96 3.36
N ALA A 479 4.86 -27.06 4.54
CA ALA A 479 6.25 -26.65 4.73
C ALA A 479 7.18 -27.38 3.75
N ASP A 480 6.95 -28.68 3.50
CA ASP A 480 7.69 -29.48 2.53
C ASP A 480 7.57 -29.00 1.08
N GLN A 481 6.54 -28.23 0.75
CA GLN A 481 6.37 -27.65 -0.58
C GLN A 481 7.10 -26.31 -0.74
N LEU A 482 7.60 -25.74 0.37
CA LEU A 482 8.28 -24.45 0.37
C LEU A 482 9.80 -24.63 0.35
N ARG A 483 10.46 -23.80 -0.44
CA ARG A 483 11.91 -23.67 -0.49
C ARG A 483 12.40 -22.63 0.50
N GLU A 484 11.61 -21.57 0.67
CA GLU A 484 11.95 -20.39 1.43
C GLU A 484 10.72 -19.76 2.05
N SER A 485 10.87 -19.17 3.24
CA SER A 485 9.78 -18.47 3.94
C SER A 485 10.33 -17.33 4.76
N ALA A 486 9.82 -16.12 4.56
CA ALA A 486 10.14 -14.95 5.35
C ALA A 486 8.91 -14.46 6.11
N TYR A 487 9.05 -14.26 7.42
CA TYR A 487 8.02 -13.74 8.30
C TYR A 487 8.45 -12.38 8.87
N TYR A 488 7.64 -11.36 8.67
CA TYR A 488 7.87 -10.01 9.15
C TYR A 488 6.54 -9.24 9.20
N GLY A 489 6.48 -8.10 9.88
CA GLY A 489 5.21 -7.35 9.90
C GLY A 489 5.11 -6.29 10.98
N HIS A 490 3.93 -5.68 11.05
CA HIS A 490 3.54 -4.66 12.02
C HIS A 490 3.00 -5.35 13.28
N PHE A 491 3.89 -5.70 14.19
CA PHE A 491 3.63 -6.66 15.26
C PHE A 491 2.46 -6.26 16.17
N PHE A 492 2.42 -5.04 16.65
CA PHE A 492 1.40 -4.61 17.60
C PHE A 492 -0.02 -4.58 17.03
N CYS A 493 -0.15 -4.40 15.72
CA CYS A 493 -1.43 -4.50 15.02
C CYS A 493 -1.77 -5.93 14.59
N HIS A 494 -0.88 -6.90 14.84
CA HIS A 494 -0.95 -8.26 14.33
C HIS A 494 -1.17 -8.31 12.80
N VAL A 495 -0.54 -7.39 12.06
CA VAL A 495 -0.51 -7.40 10.60
C VAL A 495 0.83 -7.95 10.16
N LEU A 496 0.81 -9.16 9.60
CA LEU A 496 2.01 -9.91 9.26
C LEU A 496 2.10 -10.11 7.75
N HIS A 497 3.31 -9.94 7.24
CA HIS A 497 3.65 -10.26 5.86
C HIS A 497 4.38 -11.60 5.84
N GLN A 498 3.99 -12.46 4.90
CA GLN A 498 4.60 -13.77 4.72
C GLN A 498 4.96 -13.91 3.24
N ASP A 499 6.24 -14.08 2.96
CA ASP A 499 6.75 -14.34 1.61
C ASP A 499 7.30 -15.76 1.53
N HIS A 500 6.66 -16.60 0.72
CA HIS A 500 7.02 -18.00 0.53
C HIS A 500 7.46 -18.25 -0.90
N VAL A 501 8.50 -19.06 -1.09
CA VAL A 501 8.94 -19.51 -2.41
C VAL A 501 8.63 -20.99 -2.56
N ALA A 502 7.70 -21.32 -3.45
CA ALA A 502 7.29 -22.69 -3.72
C ALA A 502 8.38 -23.46 -4.49
N LYS A 503 8.65 -24.71 -4.08
CA LYS A 503 9.58 -25.62 -4.77
C LYS A 503 9.13 -25.88 -6.22
N LYS A 504 10.07 -26.23 -7.08
CA LYS A 504 9.82 -26.59 -8.47
C LYS A 504 8.79 -27.72 -8.56
N GLY A 505 7.79 -27.55 -9.44
CA GLY A 505 6.73 -28.54 -9.66
C GLY A 505 5.53 -28.41 -8.73
N VAL A 506 5.56 -27.57 -7.72
CA VAL A 506 4.41 -27.27 -6.87
C VAL A 506 3.45 -26.35 -7.64
N ASP A 507 2.15 -26.63 -7.56
CA ASP A 507 1.10 -25.73 -8.05
C ASP A 507 0.91 -24.55 -7.10
N PRO A 508 1.32 -23.33 -7.47
CA PRO A 508 1.28 -22.18 -6.57
C PRO A 508 -0.14 -21.69 -6.27
N VAL A 509 -1.09 -21.94 -7.17
CA VAL A 509 -2.49 -21.54 -7.00
C VAL A 509 -3.16 -22.41 -5.95
N ALA A 510 -3.00 -23.75 -6.08
CA ALA A 510 -3.52 -24.70 -5.10
C ALA A 510 -2.87 -24.50 -3.72
N LEU A 511 -1.54 -24.26 -3.67
CA LEU A 511 -0.82 -23.98 -2.45
C LEU A 511 -1.34 -22.70 -1.78
N LYS A 512 -1.45 -21.60 -2.53
CA LYS A 512 -1.97 -20.32 -2.02
C LYS A 512 -3.38 -20.49 -1.44
N LYS A 513 -4.27 -21.16 -2.16
CA LYS A 513 -5.65 -21.41 -1.70
C LYS A 513 -5.68 -22.17 -0.38
N ARG A 514 -4.86 -23.22 -0.23
CA ARG A 514 -4.78 -24.02 0.98
C ARG A 514 -4.24 -23.21 2.16
N MET A 515 -3.19 -22.43 1.96
CA MET A 515 -2.61 -21.57 2.99
C MET A 515 -3.59 -20.45 3.39
N THR A 516 -4.27 -19.82 2.42
CA THR A 516 -5.32 -18.84 2.71
C THR A 516 -6.40 -19.44 3.60
N GLN A 517 -6.83 -20.69 3.34
CA GLN A 517 -7.86 -21.35 4.15
C GLN A 517 -7.41 -21.55 5.60
N LEU A 518 -6.16 -21.97 5.83
CA LEU A 518 -5.60 -22.09 7.19
C LEU A 518 -5.65 -20.77 7.96
N LEU A 519 -5.32 -19.68 7.30
CA LEU A 519 -5.36 -18.33 7.91
C LEU A 519 -6.79 -17.90 8.22
N VAL A 520 -7.73 -18.09 7.28
CA VAL A 520 -9.15 -17.76 7.47
C VAL A 520 -9.79 -18.60 8.57
N ASP A 521 -9.47 -19.90 8.65
CA ASP A 521 -10.00 -20.82 9.68
C ASP A 521 -9.62 -20.40 11.11
N ARG A 522 -8.51 -19.67 11.29
CA ARG A 522 -8.12 -19.09 12.58
C ARG A 522 -8.65 -17.67 12.81
N GLY A 523 -9.52 -17.17 11.92
CA GLY A 523 -10.16 -15.85 12.03
C GLY A 523 -9.30 -14.68 11.52
N ALA A 524 -8.26 -14.95 10.73
CA ALA A 524 -7.47 -13.90 10.10
C ALA A 524 -8.18 -13.28 8.91
N ALA A 525 -7.98 -11.98 8.68
CA ALA A 525 -8.37 -11.31 7.45
C ALA A 525 -7.21 -11.34 6.44
N VAL A 526 -7.50 -11.76 5.20
CA VAL A 526 -6.55 -11.85 4.09
C VAL A 526 -7.23 -11.34 2.83
N PRO A 527 -6.70 -10.32 2.16
CA PRO A 527 -5.54 -9.49 2.49
C PRO A 527 -5.84 -8.49 3.62
N ALA A 528 -4.81 -8.08 4.36
CA ALA A 528 -4.92 -7.10 5.43
C ALA A 528 -4.89 -5.65 4.91
N GLU A 529 -3.76 -5.20 4.39
CA GLU A 529 -3.48 -3.80 4.04
C GLU A 529 -3.45 -3.55 2.52
N HIS A 530 -3.36 -4.60 1.71
CA HIS A 530 -3.41 -4.49 0.27
C HIS A 530 -4.84 -4.65 -0.23
N ASN A 531 -5.18 -3.90 -1.27
CA ASN A 531 -6.45 -4.03 -1.96
C ASN A 531 -6.69 -5.50 -2.40
N TYR A 532 -7.95 -5.92 -2.50
CA TYR A 532 -8.33 -7.24 -3.04
C TYR A 532 -7.87 -7.42 -4.48
N GLY A 533 -7.82 -6.34 -5.25
CA GLY A 533 -7.25 -6.31 -6.59
C GLY A 533 -7.92 -7.26 -7.56
N ARG A 534 -7.09 -8.03 -8.27
CA ARG A 534 -7.52 -9.04 -9.24
C ARG A 534 -7.22 -10.47 -8.78
N ILE A 535 -6.81 -10.65 -7.52
CA ILE A 535 -6.26 -11.92 -7.02
C ILE A 535 -6.91 -12.41 -5.72
N TYR A 536 -7.80 -11.63 -5.14
CA TYR A 536 -8.56 -12.02 -3.96
C TYR A 536 -10.05 -11.76 -4.17
N PRO A 537 -10.94 -12.70 -3.82
CA PRO A 537 -12.38 -12.47 -3.83
C PRO A 537 -12.76 -11.49 -2.71
N ALA A 538 -13.45 -10.42 -3.08
CA ALA A 538 -13.96 -9.47 -2.11
C ALA A 538 -15.10 -10.09 -1.29
N PRO A 539 -15.13 -9.90 0.05
CA PRO A 539 -16.23 -10.37 0.88
C PRO A 539 -17.53 -9.64 0.55
N GLU A 540 -18.67 -10.27 0.85
CA GLU A 540 -19.99 -9.79 0.45
C GLU A 540 -20.29 -8.35 0.88
N GLN A 541 -19.88 -7.96 2.09
CA GLN A 541 -20.03 -6.59 2.59
C GLN A 541 -19.27 -5.56 1.75
N LEU A 542 -18.07 -5.89 1.28
CA LEU A 542 -17.28 -5.02 0.41
C LEU A 542 -17.88 -4.96 -1.00
N VAL A 543 -18.39 -6.08 -1.51
CA VAL A 543 -19.11 -6.12 -2.80
C VAL A 543 -20.38 -5.26 -2.73
N ALA A 544 -21.10 -5.29 -1.61
CA ALA A 544 -22.28 -4.44 -1.39
C ALA A 544 -21.89 -2.95 -1.43
N HIS A 545 -20.81 -2.57 -0.76
CA HIS A 545 -20.27 -1.21 -0.80
C HIS A 545 -19.87 -0.79 -2.24
N TYR A 546 -19.21 -1.67 -2.98
CA TYR A 546 -18.86 -1.40 -4.39
C TYR A 546 -20.10 -1.16 -5.27
N ARG A 547 -21.19 -1.93 -5.06
CA ARG A 547 -22.43 -1.77 -5.81
C ARG A 547 -23.15 -0.46 -5.49
N GLU A 548 -23.11 -0.04 -4.23
CA GLU A 548 -23.68 1.24 -3.80
C GLU A 548 -22.93 2.42 -4.44
N LEU A 549 -21.61 2.35 -4.49
CA LEU A 549 -20.78 3.39 -5.10
C LEU A 549 -20.91 3.45 -6.63
N ASP A 550 -21.04 2.30 -7.30
CA ASP A 550 -20.99 2.14 -8.75
C ASP A 550 -22.06 1.15 -9.26
N PRO A 551 -23.34 1.53 -9.26
CA PRO A 551 -24.42 0.63 -9.64
C PRO A 551 -24.33 0.13 -11.08
N LEU A 552 -23.68 0.88 -11.98
CA LEU A 552 -23.46 0.48 -13.37
C LEU A 552 -22.21 -0.39 -13.58
N ASN A 553 -21.42 -0.63 -12.55
CA ASN A 553 -20.13 -1.30 -12.65
C ASN A 553 -19.23 -0.67 -13.74
N MET A 554 -19.20 0.65 -13.76
CA MET A 554 -18.46 1.43 -14.75
C MET A 554 -17.02 1.65 -14.33
N PHE A 555 -16.79 1.83 -13.02
CA PHE A 555 -15.47 2.10 -12.47
C PHE A 555 -14.80 0.80 -12.03
N ASN A 556 -13.55 0.60 -12.45
CA ASN A 556 -12.71 -0.53 -12.06
C ASN A 556 -13.44 -1.89 -12.01
N ALA A 557 -14.25 -2.17 -13.05
CA ALA A 557 -15.04 -3.40 -13.14
C ALA A 557 -14.16 -4.64 -12.95
N GLY A 558 -14.65 -5.63 -12.21
CA GLY A 558 -13.95 -6.87 -11.92
C GLY A 558 -12.96 -6.81 -10.76
N VAL A 559 -12.79 -5.69 -10.07
CA VAL A 559 -11.95 -5.61 -8.86
C VAL A 559 -12.52 -6.52 -7.77
N GLY A 560 -11.67 -7.21 -7.01
CA GLY A 560 -12.12 -8.16 -5.98
C GLY A 560 -12.77 -9.43 -6.55
N GLU A 561 -12.35 -9.86 -7.73
CA GLU A 561 -12.94 -11.00 -8.47
C GLU A 561 -14.46 -10.87 -8.69
N THR A 562 -14.97 -9.64 -8.70
CA THR A 562 -16.38 -9.35 -8.97
C THR A 562 -16.68 -9.39 -10.46
N SER A 563 -17.97 -9.19 -10.83
CA SER A 563 -18.36 -9.11 -12.23
C SER A 563 -17.61 -8.02 -13.00
N ALA A 564 -17.19 -8.34 -14.23
CA ALA A 564 -16.63 -7.37 -15.18
C ALA A 564 -17.70 -6.80 -16.14
N LYS A 565 -18.98 -7.21 -15.96
CA LYS A 565 -20.10 -6.84 -16.83
C LYS A 565 -20.83 -5.60 -16.30
N LYS A 566 -21.52 -4.91 -17.20
CA LYS A 566 -22.36 -3.76 -16.87
C LYS A 566 -23.49 -4.16 -15.91
N GLY A 567 -23.74 -3.29 -14.91
CA GLY A 567 -24.80 -3.51 -13.93
C GLY A 567 -24.64 -4.77 -13.09
N TRP A 568 -23.39 -5.28 -12.99
CA TRP A 568 -23.03 -6.45 -12.17
C TRP A 568 -23.61 -7.79 -12.67
N GLY A 569 -24.06 -7.83 -13.93
CA GLY A 569 -24.65 -9.04 -14.57
C GLY A 569 -23.68 -10.17 -14.81
#